data_3a648eadd6f4c4dcd798f1734e204026
#
_entry.id   3a648eadd6f4c4dcd798f1734e204026
#
_cell.length_a   1.000
_cell.length_b   1.000
_cell.length_c   1.000
_cell.angle_alpha   90.00
_cell.angle_beta   90.00
_cell.angle_gamma   90.00
#
_symmetry.space_group_name_H-M   'P 1'
#
loop_
_entity.id
_entity.type
_entity.pdbx_description
1 polymer ?
#
loop_
_entity_poly.entity_id
_entity_poly.type
_entity_poly.pdbx_seq_one_letter_code
_entity_poly.pdbx_strand_id
1 'polypeptide(L)'
;VLLQLIVQKTKMGKAMRAVSVDSDAAQLMGINVNRTISFTFALGSALAGAAGVLIALYYNSLEPLMVVTPGLKSFVAAVLGGIGIIPGAALGGFVIGLLETFATAFGMSDFRDAIVYGILLLILIVRPAGILGKNVKEKV
;
A
#
# COMPACT_ATOMS: atom_id res chain seq x y z
N VAL A 1 11.44 5.19 1.34
CA VAL A 1 12.66 5.44 0.54
C VAL A 1 13.44 4.14 0.31
N LEU A 2 13.80 3.38 1.37
CA LEU A 2 14.54 2.12 1.27
C LEU A 2 13.86 1.09 0.35
N LEU A 3 12.57 0.84 0.54
CA LEU A 3 11.79 -0.08 -0.28
C LEU A 3 11.79 0.33 -1.76
N GLN A 4 11.64 1.61 -2.04
CA GLN A 4 11.68 2.15 -3.41
C GLN A 4 13.04 1.94 -4.05
N LEU A 5 14.12 2.14 -3.32
CA LEU A 5 15.49 1.87 -3.81
C LEU A 5 15.69 0.37 -4.11
N ILE A 6 15.20 -0.51 -3.23
CA ILE A 6 15.28 -1.96 -3.46
C ILE A 6 14.52 -2.34 -4.73
N VAL A 7 13.29 -1.90 -4.89
CA VAL A 7 12.44 -2.27 -6.04
C VAL A 7 12.91 -1.62 -7.35
N GLN A 8 13.44 -0.39 -7.30
CA GLN A 8 13.84 0.30 -8.54
C GLN A 8 15.29 0.04 -8.97
N LYS A 9 16.22 -0.08 -8.02
CA LYS A 9 17.65 -0.11 -8.33
C LYS A 9 18.32 -1.48 -8.22
N THR A 10 17.72 -2.46 -7.55
CA THR A 10 18.32 -3.78 -7.40
C THR A 10 17.97 -4.71 -8.57
N LYS A 11 18.81 -5.75 -8.77
CA LYS A 11 18.54 -6.81 -9.75
C LYS A 11 17.24 -7.55 -9.42
N MET A 12 16.97 -7.76 -8.12
CA MET A 12 15.74 -8.40 -7.64
C MET A 12 14.51 -7.52 -7.93
N GLY A 13 14.62 -6.21 -7.74
CA GLY A 13 13.55 -5.28 -8.08
C GLY A 13 13.24 -5.22 -9.57
N LYS A 14 14.25 -5.36 -10.44
CA LYS A 14 14.02 -5.52 -11.89
C LYS A 14 13.27 -6.81 -12.20
N ALA A 15 13.65 -7.92 -11.55
CA ALA A 15 12.96 -9.20 -11.69
C ALA A 15 11.49 -9.09 -11.20
N MET A 16 11.23 -8.45 -10.06
CA MET A 16 9.88 -8.21 -9.55
C MET A 16 9.00 -7.48 -10.56
N ARG A 17 9.53 -6.43 -11.18
CA ARG A 17 8.79 -5.65 -12.19
C ARG A 17 8.57 -6.43 -13.49
N ALA A 18 9.54 -7.22 -13.92
CA ALA A 18 9.39 -8.07 -15.10
C ALA A 18 8.30 -9.14 -14.87
N VAL A 19 8.33 -9.82 -13.72
CA VAL A 19 7.33 -10.83 -13.34
C VAL A 19 5.92 -10.22 -13.19
N SER A 20 5.81 -8.97 -12.74
CA SER A 20 4.51 -8.29 -12.59
C SER A 20 3.85 -7.92 -13.91
N VAL A 21 4.62 -7.81 -14.99
CA VAL A 21 4.10 -7.51 -16.34
C VAL A 21 3.74 -8.81 -17.06
N ASP A 22 4.65 -9.75 -17.10
CA ASP A 22 4.46 -11.07 -17.74
C ASP A 22 5.37 -12.10 -17.08
N SER A 23 4.78 -13.03 -16.32
CA SER A 23 5.51 -14.08 -15.60
C SER A 23 6.14 -15.11 -16.55
N ASP A 24 5.47 -15.42 -17.65
CA ASP A 24 5.91 -16.45 -18.60
C ASP A 24 7.08 -15.92 -19.43
N ALA A 25 6.96 -14.69 -19.94
CA ALA A 25 8.06 -14.04 -20.62
C ALA A 25 9.29 -13.85 -19.71
N ALA A 26 9.09 -13.48 -18.45
CA ALA A 26 10.16 -13.34 -17.48
C ALA A 26 10.88 -14.67 -17.23
N GLN A 27 10.14 -15.79 -17.17
CA GLN A 27 10.70 -17.13 -17.01
C GLN A 27 11.53 -17.55 -18.23
N LEU A 28 11.06 -17.24 -19.44
CA LEU A 28 11.81 -17.48 -20.67
C LEU A 28 13.13 -16.68 -20.73
N MET A 29 13.18 -15.53 -20.10
CA MET A 29 14.39 -14.71 -19.96
C MET A 29 15.33 -15.15 -18.82
N GLY A 30 15.05 -16.30 -18.19
CA GLY A 30 15.88 -16.88 -17.13
C GLY A 30 15.62 -16.35 -15.72
N ILE A 31 14.52 -15.62 -15.51
CA ILE A 31 14.12 -15.14 -14.17
C ILE A 31 13.41 -16.26 -13.42
N ASN A 32 13.90 -16.60 -12.23
CA ASN A 32 13.22 -17.54 -11.37
C ASN A 32 12.01 -16.87 -10.69
N VAL A 33 10.81 -17.11 -11.26
CA VAL A 33 9.54 -16.49 -10.81
C VAL A 33 9.25 -16.83 -9.35
N ASN A 34 9.41 -18.09 -8.94
CA ASN A 34 9.13 -18.52 -7.57
C ASN A 34 10.01 -17.80 -6.55
N ARG A 35 11.30 -17.65 -6.83
CA ARG A 35 12.23 -16.92 -5.97
C ARG A 35 11.88 -15.44 -5.88
N THR A 36 11.46 -14.86 -6.98
CA THR A 36 11.03 -13.45 -7.05
C THR A 36 9.77 -13.22 -6.22
N ILE A 37 8.78 -14.10 -6.33
CA ILE A 37 7.54 -14.05 -5.55
C ILE A 37 7.86 -14.22 -4.06
N SER A 38 8.66 -15.21 -3.68
CA SER A 38 9.05 -15.44 -2.28
C SER A 38 9.75 -14.23 -1.67
N PHE A 39 10.63 -13.58 -2.42
CA PHE A 39 11.31 -12.38 -1.97
C PHE A 39 10.35 -11.19 -1.79
N THR A 40 9.37 -11.04 -2.69
CA THR A 40 8.33 -10.00 -2.59
C THR A 40 7.49 -10.18 -1.33
N PHE A 41 7.05 -11.41 -1.08
CA PHE A 41 6.29 -11.73 0.14
C PHE A 41 7.12 -11.55 1.42
N ALA A 42 8.41 -11.90 1.39
CA ALA A 42 9.31 -11.67 2.52
C ALA A 42 9.44 -10.19 2.85
N LEU A 43 9.59 -9.32 1.84
CA LEU A 43 9.61 -7.87 2.03
C LEU A 43 8.28 -7.35 2.58
N GLY A 44 7.16 -7.80 2.03
CA GLY A 44 5.83 -7.43 2.51
C GLY A 44 5.61 -7.84 3.98
N SER A 45 5.98 -9.07 4.33
CA SER A 45 5.88 -9.58 5.70
C SER A 45 6.77 -8.82 6.68
N ALA A 46 7.99 -8.46 6.28
CA ALA A 46 8.89 -7.65 7.10
C ALA A 46 8.30 -6.27 7.40
N LEU A 47 7.72 -5.62 6.39
CA LEU A 47 7.04 -4.32 6.56
C LEU A 47 5.79 -4.44 7.42
N ALA A 48 5.00 -5.49 7.22
CA ALA A 48 3.81 -5.77 8.03
C ALA A 48 4.18 -6.03 9.49
N GLY A 49 5.27 -6.78 9.75
CA GLY A 49 5.79 -6.99 11.10
C GLY A 49 6.21 -5.69 11.76
N ALA A 50 6.94 -4.83 11.06
CA ALA A 50 7.32 -3.52 11.57
C ALA A 50 6.10 -2.63 11.88
N ALA A 51 5.11 -2.62 11.00
CA ALA A 51 3.86 -1.90 11.21
C ALA A 51 3.08 -2.46 12.42
N GLY A 52 3.04 -3.78 12.58
CA GLY A 52 2.39 -4.45 13.72
C GLY A 52 3.02 -4.05 15.05
N VAL A 53 4.34 -3.96 15.12
CA VAL A 53 5.04 -3.47 16.33
C VAL A 53 4.64 -2.02 16.64
N LEU A 54 4.60 -1.13 15.65
CA LEU A 54 4.20 0.26 15.84
C LEU A 54 2.75 0.37 16.32
N ILE A 55 1.84 -0.43 15.76
CA ILE A 55 0.42 -0.48 16.17
C ILE A 55 0.31 -0.99 17.61
N ALA A 56 1.03 -2.04 17.96
CA ALA A 56 1.03 -2.59 19.32
C ALA A 56 1.52 -1.57 20.37
N LEU A 57 2.54 -0.80 20.02
CA LEU A 57 3.05 0.29 20.87
C LEU A 57 2.03 1.43 21.02
N TYR A 58 1.29 1.74 19.96
CA TYR A 58 0.29 2.81 19.99
C TYR A 58 -0.94 2.46 20.81
N TYR A 59 -1.49 1.25 20.64
CA TYR A 59 -2.70 0.82 21.35
C TYR A 59 -2.43 0.24 22.75
N ASN A 60 -1.18 -0.07 23.07
CA ASN A 60 -0.78 -0.66 24.37
C ASN A 60 -1.52 -1.97 24.71
N SER A 61 -2.14 -2.61 23.73
CA SER A 61 -2.91 -3.85 23.87
C SER A 61 -2.74 -4.69 22.60
N LEU A 62 -2.79 -6.00 22.78
CA LEU A 62 -2.74 -6.97 21.69
C LEU A 62 -4.05 -7.73 21.67
N GLU A 63 -4.88 -7.45 20.67
CA GLU A 63 -6.11 -8.20 20.41
C GLU A 63 -5.98 -8.97 19.10
N PRO A 64 -6.52 -10.20 19.01
CA PRO A 64 -6.39 -11.01 17.79
C PRO A 64 -6.96 -10.34 16.54
N LEU A 65 -7.98 -9.51 16.68
CA LEU A 65 -8.67 -8.82 15.57
C LEU A 65 -8.21 -7.37 15.35
N MET A 66 -7.21 -6.89 16.12
CA MET A 66 -6.75 -5.50 16.02
C MET A 66 -6.19 -5.12 14.63
N VAL A 67 -5.84 -6.12 13.81
CA VAL A 67 -5.23 -5.92 12.49
C VAL A 67 -6.28 -5.66 11.40
N VAL A 68 -7.55 -5.98 11.62
CA VAL A 68 -8.59 -5.86 10.60
C VAL A 68 -8.80 -4.40 10.17
N THR A 69 -8.99 -3.51 11.11
CA THR A 69 -9.21 -2.08 10.83
C THR A 69 -7.98 -1.41 10.17
N PRO A 70 -6.76 -1.52 10.72
CA PRO A 70 -5.57 -1.02 10.05
C PRO A 70 -5.29 -1.68 8.70
N GLY A 71 -5.63 -2.97 8.55
CA GLY A 71 -5.51 -3.69 7.28
C GLY A 71 -6.39 -3.09 6.18
N LEU A 72 -7.66 -2.84 6.47
CA LEU A 72 -8.56 -2.17 5.55
C LEU A 72 -8.08 -0.75 5.21
N LYS A 73 -7.63 0.02 6.20
CA LYS A 73 -7.10 1.38 6.01
C LYS A 73 -5.82 1.38 5.18
N SER A 74 -4.95 0.40 5.33
CA SER A 74 -3.74 0.28 4.52
C SER A 74 -4.06 -0.01 3.05
N PHE A 75 -5.10 -0.82 2.79
CA PHE A 75 -5.63 -1.02 1.44
C PHE A 75 -6.17 0.29 0.85
N VAL A 76 -6.97 1.03 1.63
CA VAL A 76 -7.47 2.36 1.25
C VAL A 76 -6.31 3.31 0.93
N ALA A 77 -5.26 3.31 1.76
CA ALA A 77 -4.06 4.13 1.54
C ALA A 77 -3.35 3.79 0.23
N ALA A 78 -3.23 2.50 -0.10
CA ALA A 78 -2.61 2.04 -1.34
C ALA A 78 -3.42 2.45 -2.58
N VAL A 79 -4.73 2.32 -2.52
CA VAL A 79 -5.65 2.73 -3.61
C VAL A 79 -5.63 4.25 -3.78
N LEU A 80 -5.71 4.99 -2.68
CA LEU A 80 -5.70 6.46 -2.66
C LEU A 80 -4.38 7.02 -3.20
N GLY A 81 -3.26 6.40 -2.84
CA GLY A 81 -1.94 6.79 -3.30
C GLY A 81 -1.66 6.44 -4.77
N GLY A 82 -2.38 5.46 -5.29
CA GLY A 82 -2.20 4.89 -6.63
C GLY A 82 -1.55 3.51 -6.59
N ILE A 83 -2.29 2.50 -7.03
CA ILE A 83 -1.86 1.10 -7.03
C ILE A 83 -0.56 0.95 -7.83
N GLY A 84 0.43 0.30 -7.22
CA GLY A 84 1.74 0.05 -7.85
C GLY A 84 2.77 1.17 -7.66
N ILE A 85 2.42 2.28 -7.00
CA ILE A 85 3.35 3.38 -6.74
C ILE A 85 3.68 3.42 -5.24
N ILE A 86 4.89 2.97 -4.88
CA ILE A 86 5.35 2.89 -3.49
C ILE A 86 5.26 4.24 -2.76
N PRO A 87 5.81 5.37 -3.30
CA PRO A 87 5.67 6.66 -2.66
C PRO A 87 4.21 7.14 -2.60
N GLY A 88 3.36 6.71 -3.55
CA GLY A 88 1.94 6.98 -3.52
C GLY A 88 1.26 6.38 -2.30
N ALA A 89 1.49 5.09 -2.04
CA ALA A 89 0.93 4.40 -0.88
C ALA A 89 1.38 5.04 0.44
N ALA A 90 2.65 5.47 0.54
CA ALA A 90 3.15 6.18 1.71
C ALA A 90 2.45 7.53 1.93
N LEU A 91 2.27 8.31 0.87
CA LEU A 91 1.52 9.57 0.91
C LEU A 91 0.04 9.34 1.25
N GLY A 92 -0.57 8.31 0.67
CA GLY A 92 -1.95 7.92 0.97
C GLY A 92 -2.14 7.59 2.46
N GLY A 93 -1.24 6.81 3.03
CA GLY A 93 -1.25 6.49 4.47
C GLY A 93 -1.05 7.72 5.35
N PHE A 94 -0.16 8.62 4.97
CA PHE A 94 0.06 9.88 5.69
C PHE A 94 -1.18 10.78 5.66
N VAL A 95 -1.81 10.93 4.50
CA VAL A 95 -3.04 11.72 4.35
C VAL A 95 -4.17 11.14 5.20
N ILE A 96 -4.36 9.81 5.17
CA ILE A 96 -5.38 9.15 6.00
C ILE A 96 -5.11 9.39 7.49
N GLY A 97 -3.87 9.21 7.94
CA GLY A 97 -3.51 9.46 9.34
C GLY A 97 -3.75 10.89 9.78
N LEU A 98 -3.46 11.88 8.93
CA LEU A 98 -3.79 13.29 9.19
C LEU A 98 -5.31 13.50 9.30
N LEU A 99 -6.08 12.96 8.36
CA LEU A 99 -7.54 13.10 8.36
C LEU A 99 -8.16 12.48 9.61
N GLU A 100 -7.69 11.30 10.03
CA GLU A 100 -8.13 10.67 11.27
C GLU A 100 -7.81 11.50 12.51
N THR A 101 -6.61 12.07 12.54
CA THR A 101 -6.19 12.93 13.66
C THR A 101 -7.05 14.19 13.73
N PHE A 102 -7.33 14.83 12.59
CA PHE A 102 -8.21 15.98 12.54
C PHE A 102 -9.64 15.62 12.93
N ALA A 103 -10.20 14.53 12.42
CA ALA A 103 -11.55 14.07 12.78
C ALA A 103 -11.69 13.84 14.29
N THR A 104 -10.66 13.25 14.91
CA THR A 104 -10.62 13.01 16.35
C THR A 104 -10.50 14.32 17.12
N ALA A 105 -9.68 15.27 16.66
CA ALA A 105 -9.48 16.58 17.30
C ALA A 105 -10.77 17.44 17.29
N PHE A 106 -11.60 17.30 16.27
CA PHE A 106 -12.90 17.97 16.19
C PHE A 106 -14.04 17.23 16.92
N GLY A 107 -13.74 16.19 17.68
CA GLY A 107 -14.73 15.43 18.44
C GLY A 107 -15.60 14.49 17.57
N MET A 108 -15.22 14.25 16.32
CA MET A 108 -15.92 13.38 15.37
C MET A 108 -15.32 11.97 15.34
N SER A 109 -14.91 11.45 16.48
CA SER A 109 -14.25 10.13 16.58
C SER A 109 -15.11 8.98 16.03
N ASP A 110 -16.42 9.04 16.20
CA ASP A 110 -17.35 8.01 15.71
C ASP A 110 -17.50 8.02 14.18
N PHE A 111 -17.24 9.17 13.55
CA PHE A 111 -17.30 9.33 12.10
C PHE A 111 -15.95 9.20 11.41
N ARG A 112 -14.88 8.90 12.16
CA ARG A 112 -13.51 8.82 11.66
C ARG A 112 -13.38 7.88 10.44
N ASP A 113 -13.94 6.69 10.55
CA ASP A 113 -13.88 5.69 9.48
C ASP A 113 -14.77 6.10 8.29
N ALA A 114 -15.94 6.67 8.55
CA ALA A 114 -16.83 7.18 7.52
C ALA A 114 -16.18 8.31 6.69
N ILE A 115 -15.45 9.20 7.32
CA ILE A 115 -14.71 10.28 6.65
C ILE A 115 -13.61 9.69 5.75
N VAL A 116 -12.83 8.74 6.24
CA VAL A 116 -11.77 8.09 5.47
C VAL A 116 -12.33 7.40 4.23
N TYR A 117 -13.38 6.58 4.40
CA TYR A 117 -14.02 5.89 3.27
C TYR A 117 -14.75 6.84 2.33
N GLY A 118 -15.37 7.89 2.85
CA GLY A 118 -16.02 8.93 2.05
C GLY A 118 -15.03 9.67 1.14
N ILE A 119 -13.87 10.02 1.66
CA ILE A 119 -12.78 10.65 0.88
C ILE A 119 -12.22 9.68 -0.15
N LEU A 120 -12.07 8.38 0.19
CA LEU A 120 -11.68 7.37 -0.78
C LEU A 120 -12.65 7.32 -1.96
N LEU A 121 -13.95 7.23 -1.69
CA LEU A 121 -14.98 7.21 -2.73
C LEU A 121 -14.92 8.46 -3.61
N LEU A 122 -14.78 9.63 -3.00
CA LEU A 122 -14.69 10.90 -3.71
C LEU A 122 -13.46 10.92 -4.64
N ILE A 123 -12.29 10.49 -4.14
CA ILE A 123 -11.07 10.44 -4.95
C ILE A 123 -11.19 9.41 -6.08
N LEU A 124 -11.80 8.24 -5.83
CA LEU A 124 -11.99 7.23 -6.88
C LEU A 124 -12.93 7.71 -7.98
N ILE A 125 -13.96 8.50 -7.66
CA ILE A 125 -14.87 9.10 -8.65
C ILE A 125 -14.13 10.13 -9.51
N VAL A 126 -13.29 10.96 -8.88
CA VAL A 126 -12.56 12.04 -9.58
C VAL A 126 -11.30 11.52 -10.28
N ARG A 127 -10.58 10.60 -9.64
CA ARG A 127 -9.33 10.00 -10.15
C ARG A 127 -9.27 8.51 -9.84
N PRO A 128 -9.79 7.65 -10.72
CA PRO A 128 -9.81 6.20 -10.51
C PRO A 128 -8.42 5.56 -10.41
N ALA A 129 -7.38 6.24 -10.91
CA ALA A 129 -6.00 5.78 -10.80
C ALA A 129 -5.32 6.15 -9.47
N GLY A 130 -6.00 6.85 -8.55
CA GLY A 130 -5.41 7.40 -7.32
C GLY A 130 -4.69 8.74 -7.55
N ILE A 131 -4.17 9.34 -6.47
CA ILE A 131 -3.56 10.69 -6.50
C ILE A 131 -2.33 10.74 -7.41
N LEU A 132 -1.45 9.74 -7.31
CA LEU A 132 -0.22 9.64 -8.10
C LEU A 132 -0.33 8.61 -9.25
N GLY A 133 -1.47 7.93 -9.39
CA GLY A 133 -1.67 6.93 -10.43
C GLY A 133 -1.57 7.53 -11.83
N LYS A 134 -0.86 6.84 -12.73
CA LYS A 134 -0.84 7.17 -14.15
C LYS A 134 -2.03 6.48 -14.82
N ASN A 135 -2.84 7.23 -15.54
CA ASN A 135 -3.82 6.65 -16.47
C ASN A 135 -3.05 5.93 -17.58
N VAL A 136 -2.85 4.64 -17.41
CA VAL A 136 -2.37 3.78 -18.49
C VAL A 136 -3.58 3.57 -19.40
N LYS A 137 -3.63 4.30 -20.52
CA LYS A 137 -4.56 3.96 -21.60
C LYS A 137 -4.11 2.61 -22.13
N GLU A 138 -4.88 1.57 -21.86
CA GLU A 138 -4.71 0.30 -22.56
C GLU A 138 -4.87 0.58 -24.06
N LYS A 139 -3.78 0.42 -24.78
CA LYS A 139 -3.86 0.33 -26.24
C LYS A 139 -4.44 -1.04 -26.55
N VAL A 140 -5.71 -1.08 -26.88
CA VAL A 140 -6.36 -2.20 -27.55
C VAL A 140 -5.77 -2.33 -28.94
#